data_987d20d22fe3ff23333399996d34f4f1
#
_entry.id   987d20d22fe3ff23333399996d34f4f1
#
_cell.length_a   1.000
_cell.length_b   1.000
_cell.length_c   1.000
_cell.angle_alpha   90.00
_cell.angle_beta   90.00
_cell.angle_gamma   90.00
#
_symmetry.space_group_name_H-M   'P 1'
#
loop_
_entity.id
_entity.type
_entity.pdbx_description
1 polymer ?
#
loop_
_entity_poly.entity_id
_entity_poly.type
_entity_poly.pdbx_seq_one_letter_code
_entity_poly.pdbx_strand_id
1 'polypeptide(L)'
;DGADDYGIDTNLIFIGGVSAGAIAADHCAYLDEEDDLGAALDSVINANGGIRGNSSTNFEYSESVAGVLNFSGALKDVRWISSEEPPIFSIHDEFDNVVPYGTAITTEFGTPTQVSGSFSINEQAISVGIRSQLIIIEGSSGHVSYFLGGQNTMNYAIAIDSSSRFLEYIICDRISSVNDDKA
;
A
#
# COMPACT_ATOMS: atom_id res chain seq x y z
N ASP A 1 4.98 -20.83 -4.64
CA ASP A 1 5.82 -21.97 -4.95
C ASP A 1 6.99 -22.03 -3.98
N GLY A 2 7.27 -23.19 -3.38
CA GLY A 2 8.36 -23.36 -2.43
C GLY A 2 8.14 -22.81 -1.01
N ALA A 3 6.95 -22.33 -0.67
CA ALA A 3 6.68 -21.80 0.67
C ALA A 3 7.00 -22.80 1.78
N ASP A 4 6.64 -24.06 1.59
CA ASP A 4 6.93 -25.14 2.53
C ASP A 4 8.44 -25.42 2.67
N ASP A 5 9.20 -25.30 1.59
CA ASP A 5 10.66 -25.52 1.57
C ASP A 5 11.39 -24.45 2.40
N TYR A 6 10.84 -23.25 2.49
CA TYR A 6 11.42 -22.09 3.18
C TYR A 6 10.73 -21.76 4.50
N GLY A 7 9.66 -22.46 4.86
CA GLY A 7 8.86 -22.19 6.06
C GLY A 7 8.16 -20.84 6.02
N ILE A 8 7.70 -20.42 4.84
CA ILE A 8 6.97 -19.15 4.64
C ILE A 8 5.49 -19.39 4.92
N ASP A 9 4.92 -18.62 5.85
CA ASP A 9 3.46 -18.54 6.02
C ASP A 9 2.88 -17.64 4.92
N THR A 10 2.19 -18.24 3.95
CA THR A 10 1.60 -17.54 2.81
C THR A 10 0.43 -16.61 3.21
N ASN A 11 -0.11 -16.74 4.42
CA ASN A 11 -1.12 -15.84 4.96
C ASN A 11 -0.53 -14.57 5.59
N LEU A 12 0.81 -14.52 5.76
CA LEU A 12 1.54 -13.42 6.40
C LEU A 12 2.54 -12.76 5.44
N ILE A 13 2.16 -12.63 4.17
CA ILE A 13 2.93 -11.88 3.17
C ILE A 13 2.47 -10.43 3.19
N PHE A 14 3.42 -9.50 3.32
CA PHE A 14 3.17 -8.07 3.29
C PHE A 14 3.85 -7.44 2.08
N ILE A 15 3.24 -6.40 1.53
CA ILE A 15 3.83 -5.59 0.48
C ILE A 15 4.06 -4.17 0.99
N GLY A 16 5.09 -3.50 0.49
CA GLY A 16 5.31 -2.12 0.87
C GLY A 16 6.44 -1.47 0.11
N GLY A 17 6.56 -0.17 0.26
CA GLY A 17 7.59 0.59 -0.41
C GLY A 17 7.64 2.05 0.01
N VAL A 18 8.61 2.76 -0.55
CA VAL A 18 8.84 4.18 -0.32
C VAL A 18 8.66 4.92 -1.64
N SER A 19 7.88 6.04 -1.65
CA SER A 19 7.68 6.86 -2.84
C SER A 19 7.14 6.03 -4.02
N ALA A 20 7.82 5.96 -5.13
CA ALA A 20 7.44 5.14 -6.28
C ALA A 20 7.24 3.65 -5.94
N GLY A 21 8.01 3.11 -4.99
CA GLY A 21 7.84 1.75 -4.48
C GLY A 21 6.55 1.58 -3.69
N ALA A 22 6.13 2.60 -2.93
CA ALA A 22 4.83 2.61 -2.24
C ALA A 22 3.68 2.70 -3.24
N ILE A 23 3.79 3.57 -4.27
CA ILE A 23 2.82 3.64 -5.37
C ILE A 23 2.63 2.27 -6.02
N ALA A 24 3.73 1.58 -6.34
CA ALA A 24 3.65 0.24 -6.92
C ALA A 24 2.99 -0.77 -5.95
N ALA A 25 3.34 -0.73 -4.66
CA ALA A 25 2.76 -1.60 -3.64
C ALA A 25 1.25 -1.37 -3.47
N ASP A 26 0.83 -0.10 -3.42
CA ASP A 26 -0.59 0.28 -3.30
C ASP A 26 -1.39 -0.22 -4.52
N HIS A 27 -0.85 -0.05 -5.74
CA HIS A 27 -1.52 -0.55 -6.94
C HIS A 27 -1.55 -2.09 -7.01
N CYS A 28 -0.51 -2.77 -6.55
CA CYS A 28 -0.50 -4.24 -6.49
C CYS A 28 -1.49 -4.79 -5.47
N ALA A 29 -1.84 -4.01 -4.43
CA ALA A 29 -2.69 -4.47 -3.35
C ALA A 29 -4.17 -4.16 -3.56
N TYR A 30 -4.49 -3.09 -4.31
CA TYR A 30 -5.84 -2.52 -4.39
C TYR A 30 -6.40 -2.41 -5.81
N LEU A 31 -5.66 -2.82 -6.83
CA LEU A 31 -6.16 -2.79 -8.20
C LEU A 31 -6.64 -4.18 -8.61
N ASP A 32 -7.94 -4.31 -8.85
CA ASP A 32 -8.62 -5.55 -9.18
C ASP A 32 -9.14 -5.61 -10.62
N GLU A 33 -9.52 -6.80 -11.07
CA GLU A 33 -10.11 -7.02 -12.41
C GLU A 33 -11.50 -6.36 -12.57
N GLU A 34 -12.20 -6.11 -11.46
CA GLU A 34 -13.51 -5.47 -11.41
C GLU A 34 -13.46 -3.95 -11.45
N ASP A 35 -12.28 -3.35 -11.35
CA ASP A 35 -12.10 -1.91 -11.30
C ASP A 35 -12.32 -1.24 -12.66
N ASP A 36 -12.96 -0.05 -12.63
CA ASP A 36 -13.08 0.80 -13.82
C ASP A 36 -11.78 1.58 -14.05
N LEU A 37 -10.96 1.05 -14.93
CA LEU A 37 -9.67 1.65 -15.29
C LEU A 37 -9.78 2.76 -16.33
N GLY A 38 -10.90 2.85 -17.02
CA GLY A 38 -11.06 3.66 -18.22
C GLY A 38 -10.26 3.10 -19.40
N ALA A 39 -10.72 3.34 -20.61
CA ALA A 39 -10.26 2.68 -21.84
C ALA A 39 -8.74 2.79 -22.10
N ALA A 40 -8.10 3.90 -21.70
CA ALA A 40 -6.68 4.11 -21.95
C ALA A 40 -5.79 3.22 -21.07
N LEU A 41 -6.07 3.15 -19.76
CA LEU A 41 -5.32 2.34 -18.81
C LEU A 41 -5.60 0.85 -19.05
N ASP A 42 -6.86 0.51 -19.26
CA ASP A 42 -7.31 -0.84 -19.60
C ASP A 42 -6.56 -1.40 -20.84
N SER A 43 -6.42 -0.59 -21.88
CA SER A 43 -5.64 -0.98 -23.06
C SER A 43 -4.17 -1.26 -22.77
N VAL A 44 -3.54 -0.46 -21.89
CA VAL A 44 -2.13 -0.66 -21.52
C VAL A 44 -1.96 -1.92 -20.67
N ILE A 45 -2.83 -2.12 -19.67
CA ILE A 45 -2.80 -3.29 -18.80
C ILE A 45 -3.02 -4.57 -19.62
N ASN A 46 -4.02 -4.60 -20.48
CA ASN A 46 -4.30 -5.76 -21.33
C ASN A 46 -3.15 -6.08 -22.30
N ALA A 47 -2.49 -5.04 -22.84
CA ALA A 47 -1.30 -5.24 -23.69
C ALA A 47 -0.11 -5.86 -22.93
N ASN A 48 -0.10 -5.78 -21.59
CA ASN A 48 0.94 -6.33 -20.71
C ASN A 48 0.50 -7.59 -19.96
N GLY A 49 -0.59 -8.23 -20.35
CA GLY A 49 -1.03 -9.52 -19.80
C GLY A 49 -2.13 -9.42 -18.76
N GLY A 50 -2.84 -8.30 -18.70
CA GLY A 50 -3.91 -8.04 -17.72
C GLY A 50 -3.36 -7.62 -16.34
N ILE A 51 -4.22 -7.57 -15.33
CA ILE A 51 -3.87 -7.19 -13.95
C ILE A 51 -2.77 -8.11 -13.39
N ARG A 52 -2.86 -9.40 -13.62
CA ARG A 52 -1.86 -10.40 -13.18
C ARG A 52 -0.54 -10.35 -13.96
N GLY A 53 -0.47 -9.58 -15.03
CA GLY A 53 0.72 -9.44 -15.86
C GLY A 53 1.08 -10.69 -16.64
N ASN A 54 2.29 -10.70 -17.23
CA ASN A 54 2.81 -11.79 -18.06
C ASN A 54 4.24 -12.23 -17.66
N SER A 55 4.70 -11.83 -16.48
CA SER A 55 6.05 -12.15 -15.98
C SER A 55 6.16 -13.57 -15.43
N SER A 56 5.05 -14.24 -15.16
CA SER A 56 4.98 -15.60 -14.65
C SER A 56 3.83 -16.37 -15.32
N THR A 57 3.94 -17.70 -15.28
CA THR A 57 2.87 -18.64 -15.66
C THR A 57 2.24 -19.33 -14.44
N ASN A 58 2.67 -18.97 -13.23
CA ASN A 58 2.22 -19.57 -11.96
C ASN A 58 0.95 -18.89 -11.45
N PHE A 59 -0.12 -18.94 -12.24
CA PHE A 59 -1.40 -18.29 -11.92
C PHE A 59 -2.24 -19.06 -10.88
N GLU A 60 -1.83 -20.23 -10.47
CA GLU A 60 -2.47 -21.05 -9.42
C GLU A 60 -2.18 -20.56 -8.00
N TYR A 61 -1.19 -19.71 -7.80
CA TYR A 61 -0.84 -19.16 -6.50
C TYR A 61 -1.62 -17.85 -6.24
N SER A 62 -1.99 -17.65 -4.96
CA SER A 62 -2.63 -16.41 -4.51
C SER A 62 -1.65 -15.25 -4.61
N GLU A 63 -2.15 -14.09 -5.02
CA GLU A 63 -1.47 -12.80 -5.00
C GLU A 63 -1.87 -11.94 -3.79
N SER A 64 -2.78 -12.45 -2.94
CA SER A 64 -3.27 -11.73 -1.76
C SER A 64 -2.15 -11.46 -0.77
N VAL A 65 -2.18 -10.26 -0.16
CA VAL A 65 -1.26 -9.84 0.88
C VAL A 65 -1.98 -9.63 2.21
N ALA A 66 -1.23 -9.76 3.30
CA ALA A 66 -1.75 -9.61 4.66
C ALA A 66 -1.91 -8.14 5.08
N GLY A 67 -1.19 -7.24 4.44
CA GLY A 67 -1.23 -5.81 4.71
C GLY A 67 -0.22 -5.04 3.87
N VAL A 68 -0.40 -3.72 3.84
CA VAL A 68 0.36 -2.80 3.01
C VAL A 68 1.12 -1.80 3.88
N LEU A 69 2.38 -1.52 3.53
CA LEU A 69 3.19 -0.46 4.14
C LEU A 69 3.46 0.63 3.10
N ASN A 70 2.74 1.72 3.21
CA ASN A 70 2.79 2.87 2.31
C ASN A 70 3.61 4.01 2.93
N PHE A 71 4.82 4.22 2.42
CA PHE A 71 5.70 5.31 2.82
C PHE A 71 5.72 6.40 1.74
N SER A 72 4.85 7.43 1.88
CA SER A 72 4.66 8.55 0.91
C SER A 72 4.30 8.06 -0.50
N GLY A 73 3.38 7.11 -0.59
CA GLY A 73 2.82 6.62 -1.84
C GLY A 73 1.49 7.27 -2.21
N ALA A 74 0.90 6.77 -3.28
CA ALA A 74 -0.40 7.22 -3.78
C ALA A 74 -1.05 6.16 -4.68
N LEU A 75 -2.37 6.22 -4.80
CA LEU A 75 -3.17 5.50 -5.80
C LEU A 75 -3.60 6.42 -6.94
N LYS A 76 -3.78 5.87 -8.10
CA LYS A 76 -4.40 6.59 -9.22
C LYS A 76 -5.84 6.95 -8.91
N ASP A 77 -6.57 6.04 -8.28
CA ASP A 77 -7.96 6.23 -7.88
C ASP A 77 -8.24 5.51 -6.56
N VAL A 78 -8.65 6.24 -5.52
CA VAL A 78 -8.97 5.63 -4.22
C VAL A 78 -10.21 4.74 -4.26
N ARG A 79 -11.06 4.86 -5.26
CA ARG A 79 -12.25 4.01 -5.42
C ARG A 79 -11.92 2.55 -5.68
N TRP A 80 -10.68 2.25 -6.04
CA TRP A 80 -10.17 0.88 -6.12
C TRP A 80 -10.07 0.20 -4.76
N ILE A 81 -10.02 0.99 -3.66
CA ILE A 81 -10.08 0.42 -2.32
C ILE A 81 -11.53 0.05 -2.00
N SER A 82 -11.82 -1.24 -1.93
CA SER A 82 -13.12 -1.83 -1.60
C SER A 82 -13.09 -2.52 -0.22
N SER A 83 -14.22 -3.04 0.25
CA SER A 83 -14.27 -3.85 1.48
C SER A 83 -13.56 -5.20 1.28
N GLU A 84 -13.04 -5.78 2.34
CA GLU A 84 -12.35 -7.09 2.37
C GLU A 84 -10.91 -7.09 1.84
N GLU A 85 -10.38 -5.94 1.45
CA GLU A 85 -9.00 -5.77 1.02
C GLU A 85 -8.03 -5.62 2.20
N PRO A 86 -6.70 -5.69 1.94
CA PRO A 86 -5.71 -5.71 3.00
C PRO A 86 -5.67 -4.39 3.80
N PRO A 87 -5.42 -4.47 5.13
CA PRO A 87 -5.18 -3.29 5.94
C PRO A 87 -3.93 -2.53 5.51
N ILE A 88 -3.91 -1.21 5.75
CA ILE A 88 -2.81 -0.33 5.33
C ILE A 88 -2.25 0.50 6.48
N PHE A 89 -0.93 0.56 6.56
CA PHE A 89 -0.18 1.58 7.30
C PHE A 89 0.37 2.61 6.34
N SER A 90 0.20 3.89 6.65
CA SER A 90 0.77 4.99 5.87
C SER A 90 1.52 5.98 6.76
N ILE A 91 2.61 6.53 6.23
CA ILE A 91 3.26 7.72 6.79
C ILE A 91 3.58 8.69 5.66
N HIS A 92 3.32 10.00 5.87
CA HIS A 92 3.45 11.01 4.81
C HIS A 92 3.81 12.38 5.39
N ASP A 93 4.59 13.14 4.64
CA ASP A 93 4.84 14.56 4.92
C ASP A 93 3.61 15.40 4.55
N GLU A 94 3.14 16.28 5.45
CA GLU A 94 1.86 17.00 5.31
C GLU A 94 1.78 17.84 4.02
N PHE A 95 2.87 18.50 3.67
CA PHE A 95 2.97 19.37 2.50
C PHE A 95 3.93 18.80 1.44
N ASP A 96 3.95 17.48 1.28
CA ASP A 96 4.78 16.79 0.29
C ASP A 96 4.52 17.38 -1.11
N ASN A 97 5.59 17.87 -1.75
CA ASN A 97 5.54 18.53 -3.05
C ASN A 97 5.93 17.60 -4.22
N VAL A 98 6.22 16.34 -3.95
CA VAL A 98 6.53 15.31 -4.94
C VAL A 98 5.33 14.37 -5.13
N VAL A 99 4.94 13.68 -4.06
CA VAL A 99 3.72 12.87 -4.02
C VAL A 99 2.71 13.58 -3.13
N PRO A 100 1.56 14.04 -3.65
CA PRO A 100 0.60 14.80 -2.86
C PRO A 100 0.09 13.98 -1.66
N TYR A 101 -0.02 14.60 -0.49
CA TYR A 101 -0.60 13.99 0.70
C TYR A 101 -2.10 13.65 0.53
N GLY A 102 -2.87 14.55 -0.09
CA GLY A 102 -4.27 14.35 -0.48
C GLY A 102 -4.40 14.02 -1.97
N THR A 103 -5.58 14.29 -2.55
CA THR A 103 -5.80 14.13 -3.99
C THR A 103 -5.42 15.41 -4.72
N ALA A 104 -4.44 15.33 -5.62
CA ALA A 104 -3.98 16.47 -6.43
C ALA A 104 -3.34 16.00 -7.75
N ILE A 105 -3.08 16.97 -8.62
CA ILE A 105 -2.32 16.74 -9.85
C ILE A 105 -0.83 16.95 -9.54
N THR A 106 -0.01 15.97 -9.87
CA THR A 106 1.45 16.08 -9.85
C THR A 106 2.03 15.98 -11.26
N THR A 107 3.20 16.60 -11.47
CA THR A 107 3.97 16.54 -12.72
C THR A 107 5.22 15.68 -12.61
N GLU A 108 5.49 15.14 -11.43
CA GLU A 108 6.70 14.34 -11.14
C GLU A 108 6.79 13.05 -11.95
N PHE A 109 5.68 12.60 -12.52
CA PHE A 109 5.63 11.40 -13.39
C PHE A 109 5.80 11.73 -14.90
N GLY A 110 6.30 12.94 -15.22
CA GLY A 110 6.57 13.38 -16.59
C GLY A 110 5.35 13.97 -17.32
N THR A 111 4.13 13.60 -16.96
CA THR A 111 2.87 14.18 -17.44
C THR A 111 1.98 14.55 -16.26
N PRO A 112 1.19 15.64 -16.37
CA PRO A 112 0.24 15.98 -15.31
C PRO A 112 -0.70 14.81 -15.03
N THR A 113 -0.59 14.24 -13.82
CA THR A 113 -1.35 13.05 -13.43
C THR A 113 -2.02 13.30 -12.09
N GLN A 114 -3.34 13.11 -12.02
CA GLN A 114 -4.03 13.12 -10.76
C GLN A 114 -3.77 11.82 -10.01
N VAL A 115 -3.37 11.96 -8.75
CA VAL A 115 -3.17 10.85 -7.81
C VAL A 115 -3.76 11.21 -6.44
N SER A 116 -4.01 10.20 -5.64
CA SER A 116 -4.56 10.32 -4.29
C SER A 116 -3.54 9.74 -3.32
N GLY A 117 -2.96 10.60 -2.50
CA GLY A 117 -1.95 10.22 -1.51
C GLY A 117 -2.54 9.63 -0.23
N SER A 118 -1.68 9.45 0.75
CA SER A 118 -1.97 8.69 1.96
C SER A 118 -3.18 9.18 2.76
N PHE A 119 -3.48 10.49 2.75
CA PHE A 119 -4.69 11.02 3.39
C PHE A 119 -5.96 10.49 2.72
N SER A 120 -6.05 10.62 1.40
CA SER A 120 -7.22 10.17 0.65
C SER A 120 -7.37 8.65 0.68
N ILE A 121 -6.26 7.90 0.66
CA ILE A 121 -6.22 6.45 0.84
C ILE A 121 -6.79 6.08 2.22
N ASN A 122 -6.32 6.74 3.29
CA ASN A 122 -6.78 6.48 4.65
C ASN A 122 -8.28 6.76 4.81
N GLU A 123 -8.78 7.89 4.28
CA GLU A 123 -10.20 8.22 4.33
C GLU A 123 -11.06 7.16 3.63
N GLN A 124 -10.66 6.74 2.44
CA GLN A 124 -11.36 5.70 1.69
C GLN A 124 -11.34 4.36 2.42
N ALA A 125 -10.17 3.89 2.86
CA ALA A 125 -10.02 2.64 3.58
C ALA A 125 -10.93 2.58 4.83
N ILE A 126 -10.95 3.63 5.64
CA ILE A 126 -11.84 3.73 6.80
C ILE A 126 -13.32 3.71 6.36
N SER A 127 -13.67 4.40 5.28
CA SER A 127 -15.05 4.51 4.80
C SER A 127 -15.65 3.15 4.38
N VAL A 128 -14.82 2.24 3.88
CA VAL A 128 -15.21 0.88 3.46
C VAL A 128 -14.94 -0.17 4.54
N GLY A 129 -14.49 0.23 5.73
CA GLY A 129 -14.31 -0.64 6.88
C GLY A 129 -12.95 -1.34 6.95
N ILE A 130 -11.99 -0.97 6.10
CA ILE A 130 -10.62 -1.49 6.18
C ILE A 130 -9.87 -0.80 7.31
N ARG A 131 -9.06 -1.58 8.06
CA ARG A 131 -8.15 -1.03 9.04
C ARG A 131 -7.08 -0.19 8.35
N SER A 132 -7.03 1.10 8.67
CA SER A 132 -6.03 2.03 8.18
C SER A 132 -5.39 2.79 9.34
N GLN A 133 -4.09 2.97 9.28
CA GLN A 133 -3.33 3.80 10.22
C GLN A 133 -2.49 4.80 9.43
N LEU A 134 -2.69 6.09 9.69
CA LEU A 134 -1.95 7.18 9.06
C LEU A 134 -1.14 7.95 10.09
N ILE A 135 0.15 8.11 9.84
CA ILE A 135 1.06 9.00 10.56
C ILE A 135 1.37 10.20 9.67
N ILE A 136 1.22 11.39 10.22
CA ILE A 136 1.48 12.64 9.51
C ILE A 136 2.76 13.27 10.07
N ILE A 137 3.68 13.66 9.19
CA ILE A 137 4.81 14.50 9.56
C ILE A 137 4.37 15.96 9.40
N GLU A 138 3.75 16.47 10.47
CA GLU A 138 3.12 17.78 10.50
C GLU A 138 4.11 18.91 10.16
N GLY A 139 3.66 19.86 9.35
CA GLY A 139 4.45 21.03 8.93
C GLY A 139 5.58 20.72 7.95
N SER A 140 5.83 19.47 7.61
CA SER A 140 6.88 19.10 6.67
C SER A 140 6.44 19.29 5.22
N SER A 141 7.28 19.98 4.44
CA SER A 141 7.16 20.10 2.98
C SER A 141 8.17 19.23 2.24
N GLY A 142 8.82 18.29 2.95
CA GLY A 142 9.73 17.31 2.38
C GLY A 142 9.01 16.22 1.61
N HIS A 143 9.79 15.31 1.05
CA HIS A 143 9.33 14.04 0.52
C HIS A 143 10.10 12.92 1.21
N VAL A 144 9.42 11.99 1.86
CA VAL A 144 10.00 10.94 2.72
C VAL A 144 11.01 11.48 3.75
N SER A 145 10.72 12.66 4.31
CA SER A 145 11.63 13.39 5.20
C SER A 145 12.02 12.59 6.45
N TYR A 146 11.13 11.71 6.90
CA TYR A 146 11.33 10.81 8.03
C TYR A 146 12.46 9.79 7.82
N PHE A 147 12.86 9.50 6.57
CA PHE A 147 14.02 8.66 6.25
C PHE A 147 15.28 9.46 5.93
N LEU A 148 15.15 10.69 5.43
CA LEU A 148 16.30 11.48 4.95
C LEU A 148 17.17 12.02 6.09
N GLY A 149 16.64 12.19 7.30
CA GLY A 149 17.37 12.66 8.47
C GLY A 149 18.31 11.63 9.13
N GLY A 150 18.31 10.39 8.63
CA GLY A 150 19.09 9.28 9.18
C GLY A 150 18.41 8.60 10.39
N GLN A 151 18.99 7.48 10.81
CA GLN A 151 18.40 6.55 11.79
C GLN A 151 18.26 7.13 13.23
N ASN A 152 18.89 8.26 13.50
CA ASN A 152 18.89 8.88 14.84
C ASN A 152 17.83 9.97 15.01
N THR A 153 16.96 10.17 14.02
CA THR A 153 15.88 11.16 14.11
C THR A 153 14.64 10.58 14.77
N MET A 154 13.88 11.46 15.44
CA MET A 154 12.58 11.06 16.03
C MET A 154 11.62 10.57 14.95
N ASN A 155 11.56 11.23 13.81
CA ASN A 155 10.65 10.85 12.72
C ASN A 155 11.00 9.47 12.13
N TYR A 156 12.29 9.14 12.02
CA TYR A 156 12.71 7.79 11.65
C TYR A 156 12.23 6.75 12.68
N ALA A 157 12.44 7.02 13.96
CA ALA A 157 12.00 6.12 15.03
C ALA A 157 10.47 5.93 15.02
N ILE A 158 9.70 7.00 14.80
CA ILE A 158 8.24 6.94 14.66
C ILE A 158 7.85 6.07 13.46
N ALA A 159 8.49 6.25 12.30
CA ALA A 159 8.19 5.48 11.11
C ALA A 159 8.40 3.97 11.33
N ILE A 160 9.55 3.60 11.91
CA ILE A 160 9.90 2.19 12.18
C ILE A 160 9.02 1.59 13.29
N ASP A 161 8.87 2.27 14.44
CA ASP A 161 8.08 1.74 15.56
C ASP A 161 6.61 1.58 15.18
N SER A 162 6.01 2.58 14.52
CA SER A 162 4.60 2.53 14.15
C SER A 162 4.30 1.47 13.09
N SER A 163 5.15 1.35 12.06
CA SER A 163 4.99 0.31 11.05
C SER A 163 5.20 -1.10 11.64
N SER A 164 6.16 -1.26 12.55
CA SER A 164 6.39 -2.54 13.24
C SER A 164 5.19 -2.95 14.09
N ARG A 165 4.61 -2.02 14.85
CA ARG A 165 3.40 -2.28 15.65
C ARG A 165 2.18 -2.59 14.80
N PHE A 166 2.06 -1.95 13.64
CA PHE A 166 1.00 -2.28 12.69
C PHE A 166 1.14 -3.72 12.20
N LEU A 167 2.35 -4.15 11.81
CA LEU A 167 2.61 -5.53 11.39
C LEU A 167 2.35 -6.52 12.53
N GLU A 168 2.86 -6.23 13.73
CA GLU A 168 2.64 -7.07 14.92
C GLU A 168 1.14 -7.27 15.20
N TYR A 169 0.36 -6.19 15.11
CA TYR A 169 -1.10 -6.28 15.29
C TYR A 169 -1.73 -7.24 14.27
N ILE A 170 -1.43 -7.10 12.98
CA ILE A 170 -2.00 -7.95 11.92
C ILE A 170 -1.61 -9.41 12.12
N ILE A 171 -0.35 -9.67 12.46
CA ILE A 171 0.16 -11.02 12.72
C ILE A 171 -0.57 -11.65 13.91
N CYS A 172 -0.70 -10.92 15.03
CA CYS A 172 -1.35 -11.43 16.24
C CYS A 172 -2.85 -11.68 16.01
N ASP A 173 -3.54 -10.80 15.29
CA ASP A 173 -4.96 -10.93 14.97
C ASP A 173 -5.22 -12.18 14.13
N ARG A 174 -4.44 -12.41 13.07
CA ARG A 174 -4.55 -13.61 12.22
C ARG A 174 -4.25 -14.91 12.95
N ILE A 175 -3.23 -14.91 13.83
CA ILE A 175 -2.89 -16.10 14.64
C ILE A 175 -4.02 -16.42 15.62
N SER A 176 -4.69 -15.40 16.18
CA SER A 176 -5.81 -15.58 17.11
C SER A 176 -7.01 -16.19 16.40
N SER A 177 -7.38 -15.71 15.22
CA SER A 177 -8.51 -16.21 14.44
C SER A 177 -8.36 -17.68 14.05
N VAL A 178 -7.15 -18.12 13.68
CA VAL A 178 -6.86 -19.54 13.34
C VAL A 178 -7.03 -20.48 14.55
N ASN A 179 -6.84 -19.98 15.77
CA ASN A 179 -7.01 -20.78 16.98
C ASN A 179 -8.48 -20.91 17.40
N ASP A 180 -9.31 -19.90 17.12
CA ASP A 180 -10.73 -19.93 17.43
C ASP A 180 -11.52 -20.90 16.52
N ASP A 181 -11.09 -21.06 15.26
CA ASP A 181 -11.68 -22.00 14.31
C ASP A 181 -11.37 -23.48 14.61
N LYS A 182 -10.49 -23.78 15.57
CA LYS A 182 -10.08 -25.12 15.99
C LYS A 182 -10.68 -25.55 17.33
N ALA A 183 -11.45 -24.70 17.99
CA ALA A 183 -12.09 -24.95 19.29
C ALA A 183 -13.56 -25.32 19.12
#